data_0fc2b07ad0ec97585d513877a2ce722f
#
_entry.id   0fc2b07ad0ec97585d513877a2ce722f
#
_cell.length_a   1.000
_cell.length_b   1.000
_cell.length_c   1.000
_cell.angle_alpha   90.00
_cell.angle_beta   90.00
_cell.angle_gamma   90.00
#
_symmetry.space_group_name_H-M   'P 1'
#
loop_
_entity.id
_entity.type
_entity.pdbx_description
1 polymer ?
#
loop_
_entity_poly.entity_id
_entity_poly.type
_entity_poly.pdbx_seq_one_letter_code
_entity_poly.pdbx_strand_id
1 'polypeptide(L)'
;KLGVARAYGRDLKTGEGEWTTEEFINWLKSQGAFEGPYWVMTTTRLLNSNRVITDVDTDLGKKKITLRGCAIEVMGSWENAIVRISAGDDRPWDMFYGTDCTCVVSGSIKSYEWRFNYTSIRRPSTAKLDVNGWERDEATGRIRQWGQKQVVRPTSEGDTHTIYFPIAFPSAALNVIVSPVGSPGNFTGYALSEPLLKSVILTVSKDTYGLFYWEAIGY
;
A
#
# COMPACT_ATOMS: atom_id res chain seq x y z
N LYS A 1 17.51 -8.71 37.72
CA LYS A 1 18.42 -9.29 36.70
C LYS A 1 17.77 -9.02 35.35
N LEU A 2 18.45 -8.28 34.48
CA LEU A 2 18.07 -8.19 33.08
C LEU A 2 18.27 -9.56 32.44
N GLY A 3 17.24 -10.09 31.80
CA GLY A 3 17.32 -11.33 31.04
C GLY A 3 18.39 -11.23 29.97
N VAL A 4 19.04 -12.35 29.65
CA VAL A 4 20.10 -12.37 28.63
C VAL A 4 19.47 -12.35 27.25
N ALA A 5 19.74 -11.32 26.46
CA ALA A 5 19.46 -11.33 25.04
C ALA A 5 20.30 -12.40 24.34
N ARG A 6 19.70 -13.22 23.49
CA ARG A 6 20.42 -14.26 22.73
C ARG A 6 20.53 -13.86 21.27
N ALA A 7 21.75 -13.73 20.77
CA ALA A 7 22.00 -13.73 19.34
C ALA A 7 22.22 -15.18 18.89
N TYR A 8 21.40 -15.67 17.97
CA TYR A 8 21.42 -17.08 17.58
C TYR A 8 22.25 -17.34 16.35
N GLY A 9 22.77 -16.52 15.65
CA GLY A 9 23.66 -16.85 14.55
C GLY A 9 23.55 -15.89 13.37
N ARG A 10 24.49 -16.05 12.46
CA ARG A 10 24.69 -15.21 11.31
C ARG A 10 24.63 -16.07 10.04
N ASP A 11 23.97 -15.52 8.99
CA ASP A 11 23.87 -16.15 7.67
C ASP A 11 23.29 -17.58 7.69
N LEU A 12 22.31 -17.82 8.57
CA LEU A 12 21.65 -19.11 8.69
C LEU A 12 20.75 -19.40 7.49
N LYS A 13 20.53 -20.70 7.25
CA LYS A 13 19.61 -21.18 6.22
C LYS A 13 18.34 -21.69 6.88
N THR A 14 17.19 -21.27 6.40
CA THR A 14 15.90 -21.83 6.84
C THR A 14 15.46 -23.03 5.98
N GLY A 15 16.23 -23.34 4.93
CA GLY A 15 15.95 -24.41 3.96
C GLY A 15 15.16 -23.93 2.75
N GLU A 16 14.91 -24.84 1.83
CA GLU A 16 14.12 -24.59 0.62
C GLU A 16 12.63 -24.85 0.87
N GLY A 17 11.77 -24.21 0.04
CA GLY A 17 10.33 -24.45 0.01
C GLY A 17 9.52 -23.36 0.73
N GLU A 18 8.29 -23.70 1.03
CA GLU A 18 7.31 -22.80 1.61
C GLU A 18 6.96 -23.21 3.04
N TRP A 19 6.52 -22.23 3.82
CA TRP A 19 5.95 -22.40 5.15
C TRP A 19 4.64 -21.66 5.27
N THR A 20 3.76 -22.19 6.13
CA THR A 20 2.71 -21.40 6.77
C THR A 20 3.30 -20.58 7.91
N THR A 21 2.56 -19.57 8.38
CA THR A 21 2.92 -18.80 9.58
C THR A 21 3.10 -19.74 10.79
N GLU A 22 2.22 -20.70 10.98
CA GLU A 22 2.31 -21.66 12.07
C GLU A 22 3.59 -22.50 12.02
N GLU A 23 3.97 -23.02 10.85
CA GLU A 23 5.22 -23.75 10.67
C GLU A 23 6.43 -22.89 10.96
N PHE A 24 6.43 -21.64 10.52
CA PHE A 24 7.49 -20.68 10.83
C PHE A 24 7.62 -20.41 12.32
N ILE A 25 6.52 -20.15 13.02
CA ILE A 25 6.52 -19.87 14.46
C ILE A 25 6.94 -21.13 15.24
N ASN A 26 6.49 -22.31 14.85
CA ASN A 26 6.92 -23.57 15.47
C ASN A 26 8.41 -23.84 15.24
N TRP A 27 8.94 -23.49 14.06
CA TRP A 27 10.37 -23.55 13.81
C TRP A 27 11.15 -22.59 14.72
N LEU A 28 10.72 -21.33 14.89
CA LEU A 28 11.32 -20.40 15.83
C LEU A 28 11.32 -20.95 17.25
N LYS A 29 10.24 -21.62 17.67
CA LYS A 29 10.16 -22.30 18.96
C LYS A 29 11.22 -23.38 19.11
N SER A 30 11.42 -24.19 18.07
CA SER A 30 12.45 -25.24 18.05
C SER A 30 13.89 -24.70 18.13
N GLN A 31 14.08 -23.42 17.76
CA GLN A 31 15.35 -22.71 17.90
C GLN A 31 15.54 -22.03 19.26
N GLY A 32 14.59 -22.21 20.19
CA GLY A 32 14.62 -21.58 21.52
C GLY A 32 14.33 -20.07 21.49
N ALA A 33 13.68 -19.58 20.43
CA ALA A 33 13.47 -18.15 20.23
C ALA A 33 12.55 -17.49 21.29
N PHE A 34 11.76 -18.30 22.00
CA PHE A 34 10.83 -17.83 23.04
C PHE A 34 11.29 -18.13 24.47
N GLU A 35 12.53 -18.62 24.66
CA GLU A 35 13.07 -18.96 25.98
C GLU A 35 13.65 -17.76 26.73
N GLY A 36 13.85 -16.64 26.05
CA GLY A 36 14.36 -15.40 26.61
C GLY A 36 13.56 -14.18 26.18
N PRO A 37 13.82 -13.02 26.79
CA PRO A 37 13.06 -11.81 26.49
C PRO A 37 13.33 -11.23 25.09
N TYR A 38 14.46 -11.61 24.50
CA TYR A 38 14.87 -11.18 23.16
C TYR A 38 15.77 -12.23 22.50
N TRP A 39 15.48 -12.51 21.26
CA TRP A 39 16.23 -13.41 20.42
C TRP A 39 16.35 -12.83 19.00
N VAL A 40 17.50 -13.01 18.36
CA VAL A 40 17.74 -12.49 17.00
C VAL A 40 18.60 -13.44 16.18
N MET A 41 18.29 -13.52 14.89
CA MET A 41 19.12 -14.18 13.89
C MET A 41 19.15 -13.41 12.58
N THR A 42 20.14 -13.68 11.73
CA THR A 42 20.13 -13.25 10.33
C THR A 42 20.19 -14.46 9.41
N THR A 43 19.52 -14.35 8.27
CA THR A 43 19.49 -15.39 7.25
C THR A 43 20.44 -15.06 6.09
N THR A 44 20.90 -16.09 5.42
CA THR A 44 21.79 -15.94 4.24
C THR A 44 21.03 -15.31 3.07
N ARG A 45 21.78 -14.60 2.20
CA ARG A 45 21.27 -14.06 0.93
C ARG A 45 21.33 -15.06 -0.25
N LEU A 46 21.82 -16.26 -0.03
CA LEU A 46 21.93 -17.27 -1.08
C LEU A 46 20.55 -17.65 -1.63
N LEU A 47 20.46 -17.79 -2.94
CA LEU A 47 19.27 -18.31 -3.61
C LEU A 47 18.96 -19.73 -3.12
N ASN A 48 17.67 -20.06 -3.05
CA ASN A 48 17.17 -21.39 -2.68
C ASN A 48 17.71 -21.93 -1.33
N SER A 49 18.01 -21.03 -0.41
CA SER A 49 18.50 -21.40 0.93
C SER A 49 17.56 -20.97 2.05
N ASN A 50 16.47 -20.28 1.70
CA ASN A 50 15.53 -19.80 2.68
C ASN A 50 14.10 -19.99 2.20
N ARG A 51 13.24 -20.32 3.15
CA ARG A 51 11.81 -20.53 2.93
C ARG A 51 11.05 -19.25 2.71
N VAL A 52 9.86 -19.41 2.18
CA VAL A 52 8.89 -18.34 1.94
C VAL A 52 7.65 -18.62 2.78
N ILE A 53 7.21 -17.63 3.57
CA ILE A 53 5.93 -17.70 4.29
C ILE A 53 4.83 -17.27 3.33
N THR A 54 3.79 -18.11 3.14
CA THR A 54 2.84 -17.94 2.03
C THR A 54 1.41 -17.58 2.44
N ASP A 55 1.08 -17.70 3.72
CA ASP A 55 -0.26 -17.44 4.27
C ASP A 55 -0.35 -16.11 5.03
N VAL A 56 0.50 -15.16 4.67
CA VAL A 56 0.51 -13.84 5.29
C VAL A 56 -0.70 -13.05 4.83
N ASP A 57 -1.63 -12.81 5.73
CA ASP A 57 -2.81 -11.98 5.48
C ASP A 57 -2.69 -10.66 6.26
N THR A 58 -2.85 -9.57 5.58
CA THR A 58 -2.67 -8.22 6.12
C THR A 58 -3.78 -7.29 5.61
N ASP A 59 -3.83 -6.08 6.13
CA ASP A 59 -4.65 -4.97 5.62
C ASP A 59 -4.42 -4.67 4.12
N LEU A 60 -3.25 -5.06 3.58
CA LEU A 60 -2.92 -4.96 2.16
C LEU A 60 -3.22 -6.26 1.37
N GLY A 61 -3.99 -7.17 1.96
CA GLY A 61 -4.34 -8.48 1.39
C GLY A 61 -3.24 -9.53 1.55
N LYS A 62 -3.42 -10.67 0.90
CA LYS A 62 -2.50 -11.81 0.98
C LYS A 62 -1.15 -11.50 0.37
N LYS A 63 -0.10 -11.76 1.10
CA LYS A 63 1.30 -11.53 0.71
C LYS A 63 2.14 -12.79 0.95
N LYS A 64 3.33 -12.80 0.38
CA LYS A 64 4.36 -13.80 0.68
C LYS A 64 5.58 -13.08 1.26
N ILE A 65 6.22 -13.68 2.24
CA ILE A 65 7.43 -13.13 2.87
C ILE A 65 8.57 -14.09 2.62
N THR A 66 9.59 -13.65 1.89
CA THR A 66 10.84 -14.40 1.79
C THR A 66 11.69 -14.19 3.02
N LEU A 67 12.25 -15.26 3.56
CA LEU A 67 13.20 -15.19 4.68
C LEU A 67 14.65 -15.01 4.22
N ARG A 68 14.87 -14.70 2.95
CA ARG A 68 16.20 -14.54 2.37
C ARG A 68 16.80 -13.18 2.75
N GLY A 69 17.99 -13.19 3.37
CA GLY A 69 18.71 -11.97 3.73
C GLY A 69 18.01 -11.11 4.78
N CYS A 70 17.20 -11.73 5.62
CA CYS A 70 16.44 -11.04 6.66
C CYS A 70 17.17 -11.07 8.00
N ALA A 71 16.90 -10.06 8.83
CA ALA A 71 17.02 -10.16 10.27
C ALA A 71 15.66 -10.58 10.85
N ILE A 72 15.67 -11.57 11.73
CA ILE A 72 14.48 -12.05 12.44
C ILE A 72 14.70 -11.82 13.92
N GLU A 73 13.81 -11.07 14.53
CA GLU A 73 13.83 -10.73 15.95
C GLU A 73 12.57 -11.29 16.62
N VAL A 74 12.74 -11.89 17.80
CA VAL A 74 11.64 -12.35 18.62
C VAL A 74 11.71 -11.65 19.96
N MET A 75 10.63 -11.00 20.36
CA MET A 75 10.49 -10.29 21.63
C MET A 75 9.27 -10.83 22.36
N GLY A 76 9.47 -11.35 23.56
CA GLY A 76 8.41 -11.90 24.38
C GLY A 76 8.53 -13.39 24.64
N SER A 77 7.44 -14.01 25.08
CA SER A 77 7.36 -15.42 25.43
C SER A 77 6.52 -16.22 24.43
N TRP A 78 6.54 -17.54 24.57
CA TRP A 78 5.70 -18.42 23.72
C TRP A 78 4.21 -18.05 23.74
N GLU A 79 3.69 -17.51 24.83
CA GLU A 79 2.27 -17.16 24.93
C GLU A 79 1.96 -15.81 24.28
N ASN A 80 2.91 -14.86 24.38
CA ASN A 80 2.74 -13.52 23.80
C ASN A 80 4.09 -13.02 23.30
N ALA A 81 4.24 -12.92 21.99
CA ALA A 81 5.47 -12.48 21.36
C ALA A 81 5.21 -11.57 20.15
N ILE A 82 6.21 -10.77 19.87
CA ILE A 82 6.32 -10.00 18.64
C ILE A 82 7.48 -10.60 17.85
N VAL A 83 7.21 -11.06 16.65
CA VAL A 83 8.23 -11.51 15.68
C VAL A 83 8.37 -10.46 14.61
N ARG A 84 9.53 -9.81 14.54
CA ARG A 84 9.85 -8.84 13.50
C ARG A 84 10.75 -9.47 12.45
N ILE A 85 10.42 -9.26 11.19
CA ILE A 85 11.26 -9.64 10.05
C ILE A 85 11.64 -8.35 9.34
N SER A 86 12.95 -8.05 9.32
CA SER A 86 13.51 -6.90 8.61
C SER A 86 14.37 -7.40 7.45
N ALA A 87 14.04 -6.95 6.23
CA ALA A 87 14.77 -7.38 5.06
C ALA A 87 16.00 -6.48 4.82
N GLY A 88 17.13 -7.14 4.61
CA GLY A 88 18.37 -6.45 4.24
C GLY A 88 18.55 -6.21 2.73
N ASP A 89 17.64 -6.72 1.89
CA ASP A 89 17.75 -6.66 0.43
C ASP A 89 16.36 -6.38 -0.19
N ASP A 90 16.16 -5.14 -0.56
CA ASP A 90 14.90 -4.64 -1.13
C ASP A 90 15.00 -4.64 -2.67
N ARG A 91 15.03 -5.84 -3.26
CA ARG A 91 15.06 -5.97 -4.72
C ARG A 91 13.64 -5.95 -5.31
N PRO A 92 13.29 -4.93 -6.10
CA PRO A 92 11.95 -4.77 -6.67
C PRO A 92 11.54 -5.83 -7.70
N TRP A 93 12.43 -6.73 -8.09
CA TRP A 93 12.19 -7.82 -9.04
C TRP A 93 11.95 -9.19 -8.39
N ASP A 94 12.26 -9.35 -7.11
CA ASP A 94 11.75 -10.48 -6.35
C ASP A 94 10.28 -10.17 -6.05
N MET A 95 9.33 -10.94 -6.62
CA MET A 95 7.90 -10.84 -6.36
C MET A 95 7.54 -11.03 -4.87
N PHE A 96 8.52 -11.30 -4.06
CA PHE A 96 8.49 -11.41 -2.62
C PHE A 96 9.12 -10.16 -2.03
N TYR A 97 8.33 -9.16 -1.78
CA TYR A 97 8.80 -7.96 -1.11
C TYR A 97 9.42 -8.34 0.22
N GLY A 98 10.74 -8.18 0.33
CA GLY A 98 11.44 -8.13 1.58
C GLY A 98 10.88 -6.95 2.37
N THR A 99 10.11 -7.22 3.38
CA THR A 99 9.32 -6.19 4.04
C THR A 99 9.62 -6.23 5.50
N ASP A 100 9.80 -5.05 6.06
CA ASP A 100 9.68 -4.88 7.49
C ASP A 100 8.25 -5.22 7.88
N CYS A 101 8.09 -6.42 8.44
CA CYS A 101 6.80 -6.91 8.90
C CYS A 101 6.90 -7.37 10.35
N THR A 102 5.77 -7.35 11.01
CA THR A 102 5.64 -7.79 12.38
C THR A 102 4.52 -8.80 12.47
N CYS A 103 4.81 -9.97 13.05
CA CYS A 103 3.80 -10.95 13.42
C CYS A 103 3.57 -10.87 14.92
N VAL A 104 2.34 -10.64 15.32
CA VAL A 104 1.92 -10.75 16.71
C VAL A 104 1.44 -12.18 16.96
N VAL A 105 2.07 -12.85 17.89
CA VAL A 105 1.73 -14.22 18.34
C VAL A 105 1.06 -14.13 19.69
N SER A 106 -0.16 -14.60 19.83
CA SER A 106 -0.90 -14.47 21.08
C SER A 106 -1.73 -15.70 21.44
N GLY A 107 -1.91 -15.88 22.74
CA GLY A 107 -2.81 -16.85 23.34
C GLY A 107 -2.26 -18.28 23.45
N SER A 108 -2.96 -19.11 24.20
CA SER A 108 -2.71 -20.56 24.30
C SER A 108 -3.18 -21.30 23.03
N ILE A 109 -4.29 -20.87 22.45
CA ILE A 109 -4.66 -21.19 21.06
C ILE A 109 -4.06 -20.09 20.22
N LYS A 110 -3.04 -20.42 19.41
CA LYS A 110 -2.26 -19.43 18.70
C LYS A 110 -3.09 -18.66 17.68
N SER A 111 -3.04 -17.36 17.76
CA SER A 111 -3.46 -16.44 16.70
C SER A 111 -2.27 -15.66 16.20
N TYR A 112 -2.27 -15.39 14.90
CA TYR A 112 -1.18 -14.71 14.22
C TYR A 112 -1.75 -13.50 13.50
N GLU A 113 -1.18 -12.32 13.75
CA GLU A 113 -1.55 -11.09 13.08
C GLU A 113 -0.33 -10.48 12.43
N TRP A 114 -0.33 -10.44 11.10
CA TRP A 114 0.73 -9.82 10.32
C TRP A 114 0.43 -8.34 10.07
N ARG A 115 1.46 -7.51 10.24
CA ARG A 115 1.43 -6.08 9.95
C ARG A 115 2.67 -5.71 9.15
N PHE A 116 2.49 -4.95 8.07
CA PHE A 116 3.61 -4.33 7.37
C PHE A 116 3.94 -2.98 7.97
N ASN A 117 5.24 -2.71 8.15
CA ASN A 117 5.70 -1.41 8.55
C ASN A 117 5.81 -0.50 7.32
N TYR A 118 5.25 0.68 7.38
CA TYR A 118 5.48 1.72 6.38
C TYR A 118 6.85 2.35 6.59
N THR A 119 7.60 2.49 5.50
CA THR A 119 8.94 3.07 5.50
C THR A 119 9.06 4.15 4.42
N SER A 120 10.20 4.84 4.34
CA SER A 120 10.46 5.79 3.24
C SER A 120 10.47 5.13 1.86
N ILE A 121 10.74 3.83 1.78
CA ILE A 121 10.71 3.03 0.55
C ILE A 121 9.28 2.51 0.31
N ARG A 122 8.61 2.07 1.36
CA ARG A 122 7.21 1.64 1.33
C ARG A 122 6.34 2.71 1.96
N ARG A 123 5.87 3.61 1.14
CA ARG A 123 4.97 4.68 1.57
C ARG A 123 3.53 4.19 1.66
N PRO A 124 2.71 4.76 2.56
CA PRO A 124 1.28 4.45 2.64
C PRO A 124 0.47 5.04 1.49
N SER A 125 1.11 5.62 0.49
CA SER A 125 0.45 6.22 -0.66
C SER A 125 1.24 5.96 -1.94
N THR A 126 0.50 5.80 -3.04
CA THR A 126 1.02 5.78 -4.41
C THR A 126 0.47 6.96 -5.18
N ALA A 127 1.25 7.50 -6.12
CA ALA A 127 0.83 8.66 -6.89
C ALA A 127 1.47 8.68 -8.27
N LYS A 128 0.75 9.28 -9.23
CA LYS A 128 1.28 9.78 -10.49
C LYS A 128 1.16 11.29 -10.49
N LEU A 129 2.27 11.98 -10.24
CA LEU A 129 2.33 13.44 -10.19
C LEU A 129 2.54 13.98 -11.61
N ASP A 130 1.44 14.25 -12.30
CA ASP A 130 1.40 14.76 -13.66
C ASP A 130 0.37 15.92 -13.74
N VAL A 131 0.27 16.60 -14.88
CA VAL A 131 -0.77 17.62 -15.14
C VAL A 131 -2.17 17.04 -14.94
N ASN A 132 -2.40 15.82 -15.43
CA ASN A 132 -3.56 15.00 -15.10
C ASN A 132 -3.06 13.83 -14.24
N GLY A 133 -3.13 13.99 -12.95
CA GLY A 133 -2.52 13.11 -11.99
C GLY A 133 -3.48 12.50 -10.98
N TRP A 134 -2.95 11.66 -10.14
CA TRP A 134 -3.69 11.02 -9.05
C TRP A 134 -2.78 10.64 -7.90
N GLU A 135 -3.36 10.50 -6.73
CA GLU A 135 -2.77 9.89 -5.56
C GLU A 135 -3.77 8.93 -4.90
N ARG A 136 -3.27 7.87 -4.34
CA ARG A 136 -4.04 6.87 -3.59
C ARG A 136 -3.40 6.66 -2.22
N ASP A 137 -4.20 6.76 -1.20
CA ASP A 137 -3.89 6.32 0.15
C ASP A 137 -4.16 4.81 0.22
N GLU A 138 -3.11 4.02 0.32
CA GLU A 138 -3.21 2.55 0.31
C GLU A 138 -3.84 2.00 1.60
N ALA A 139 -3.81 2.77 2.70
CA ALA A 139 -4.40 2.34 3.96
C ALA A 139 -5.93 2.49 3.97
N THR A 140 -6.44 3.55 3.37
CA THR A 140 -7.89 3.84 3.34
C THR A 140 -8.55 3.51 2.01
N GLY A 141 -7.77 3.29 0.96
CA GLY A 141 -8.25 3.14 -0.41
C GLY A 141 -8.71 4.45 -1.06
N ARG A 142 -8.62 5.59 -0.35
CA ARG A 142 -9.02 6.89 -0.88
C ARG A 142 -8.14 7.30 -2.05
N ILE A 143 -8.78 7.74 -3.13
CA ILE A 143 -8.14 8.25 -4.33
C ILE A 143 -8.52 9.71 -4.51
N ARG A 144 -7.51 10.55 -4.77
CA ARG A 144 -7.65 11.94 -5.20
C ARG A 144 -7.05 12.04 -6.59
N GLN A 145 -7.79 12.68 -7.51
CA GLN A 145 -7.37 12.88 -8.88
C GLN A 145 -7.55 14.34 -9.27
N TRP A 146 -6.69 14.82 -10.16
CA TRP A 146 -6.73 16.21 -10.62
C TRP A 146 -6.33 16.30 -12.06
N GLY A 147 -6.68 17.42 -12.68
CA GLY A 147 -6.29 17.67 -14.04
C GLY A 147 -6.80 18.96 -14.61
N GLN A 148 -6.65 19.02 -15.92
CA GLN A 148 -7.06 20.16 -16.75
C GLN A 148 -8.03 19.71 -17.84
N LYS A 149 -8.98 20.57 -18.18
CA LYS A 149 -9.89 20.40 -19.30
C LYS A 149 -9.96 21.69 -20.09
N GLN A 150 -9.54 21.66 -21.35
CA GLN A 150 -9.79 22.76 -22.28
C GLN A 150 -11.19 22.61 -22.85
N VAL A 151 -11.99 23.66 -22.70
CA VAL A 151 -13.31 23.81 -23.32
C VAL A 151 -13.17 24.78 -24.46
N VAL A 152 -13.45 24.32 -25.67
CA VAL A 152 -13.53 25.17 -26.86
C VAL A 152 -14.83 25.96 -26.80
N ARG A 153 -14.86 27.17 -27.36
CA ARG A 153 -16.05 28.01 -27.33
C ARG A 153 -17.26 27.28 -27.93
N PRO A 154 -18.31 27.04 -27.13
CA PRO A 154 -19.50 26.33 -27.58
C PRO A 154 -20.26 27.09 -28.66
N THR A 155 -20.95 26.38 -29.51
CA THR A 155 -21.83 26.97 -30.53
C THR A 155 -23.27 27.08 -30.07
N SER A 156 -23.64 26.37 -29.01
CA SER A 156 -25.01 26.32 -28.44
C SER A 156 -24.99 26.27 -26.91
N GLU A 157 -26.12 26.59 -26.32
CA GLU A 157 -26.33 26.35 -24.89
C GLU A 157 -26.36 24.86 -24.56
N GLY A 158 -25.79 24.49 -23.40
CA GLY A 158 -25.82 23.13 -22.92
C GLY A 158 -24.83 22.22 -23.61
N ASP A 159 -23.78 22.76 -24.20
CA ASP A 159 -22.71 21.94 -24.76
C ASP A 159 -22.01 21.11 -23.69
N THR A 160 -21.63 19.89 -24.02
CA THR A 160 -21.13 18.90 -23.05
C THR A 160 -19.71 18.49 -23.32
N HIS A 161 -18.90 18.44 -22.27
CA HIS A 161 -17.49 18.04 -22.31
C HIS A 161 -17.21 16.96 -21.28
N THR A 162 -16.77 15.80 -21.72
CA THR A 162 -16.39 14.73 -20.79
C THR A 162 -14.99 14.98 -20.21
N ILE A 163 -14.90 14.94 -18.89
CA ILE A 163 -13.66 14.90 -18.13
C ILE A 163 -13.40 13.43 -17.76
N TYR A 164 -12.36 12.85 -18.33
CA TYR A 164 -11.93 11.48 -17.98
C TYR A 164 -10.93 11.53 -16.83
N PHE A 165 -11.15 10.68 -15.84
CA PHE A 165 -10.22 10.52 -14.73
C PHE A 165 -8.98 9.71 -15.15
N PRO A 166 -7.77 10.05 -14.67
CA PRO A 166 -6.55 9.30 -14.94
C PRO A 166 -6.66 7.80 -14.63
N ILE A 167 -7.37 7.45 -13.55
CA ILE A 167 -7.68 6.07 -13.18
C ILE A 167 -9.17 5.96 -12.82
N ALA A 168 -9.74 4.75 -12.95
CA ALA A 168 -11.10 4.52 -12.49
C ALA A 168 -11.15 4.47 -10.96
N PHE A 169 -12.17 5.06 -10.35
CA PHE A 169 -12.49 4.78 -8.96
C PHE A 169 -13.03 3.35 -8.84
N PRO A 170 -12.53 2.55 -7.89
CA PRO A 170 -12.97 1.17 -7.74
C PRO A 170 -14.45 1.00 -7.37
N SER A 171 -14.96 1.85 -6.51
CA SER A 171 -16.31 1.75 -5.94
C SER A 171 -17.17 2.96 -6.18
N ALA A 172 -16.66 4.17 -5.91
CA ALA A 172 -17.42 5.41 -6.06
C ALA A 172 -16.54 6.62 -6.30
N ALA A 173 -16.95 7.51 -7.18
CA ALA A 173 -16.52 8.90 -7.23
C ALA A 173 -17.46 9.71 -6.34
N LEU A 174 -16.94 10.26 -5.23
CA LEU A 174 -17.76 10.89 -4.20
C LEU A 174 -18.02 12.36 -4.49
N ASN A 175 -17.04 13.06 -5.02
CA ASN A 175 -17.12 14.48 -5.30
C ASN A 175 -16.20 14.86 -6.46
N VAL A 176 -16.67 15.81 -7.28
CA VAL A 176 -15.88 16.44 -8.33
C VAL A 176 -16.07 17.95 -8.24
N ILE A 177 -14.97 18.66 -8.23
CA ILE A 177 -14.95 20.12 -8.24
C ILE A 177 -14.28 20.59 -9.53
N VAL A 178 -14.83 21.62 -10.14
CA VAL A 178 -14.28 22.25 -11.34
C VAL A 178 -14.11 23.75 -11.07
N SER A 179 -12.97 24.29 -11.48
CA SER A 179 -12.67 25.71 -11.34
C SER A 179 -12.22 26.28 -12.67
N PRO A 180 -12.87 27.30 -13.21
CA PRO A 180 -12.42 27.98 -14.41
C PRO A 180 -11.15 28.80 -14.17
N VAL A 181 -10.31 28.88 -15.18
CA VAL A 181 -9.06 29.63 -15.16
C VAL A 181 -9.12 30.75 -16.20
N GLY A 182 -8.99 31.99 -15.77
CA GLY A 182 -8.96 33.15 -16.68
C GLY A 182 -9.91 34.28 -16.30
N SER A 183 -10.27 35.12 -17.27
CA SER A 183 -11.11 36.31 -17.03
C SER A 183 -12.57 35.95 -16.80
N PRO A 184 -13.25 36.59 -15.83
CA PRO A 184 -14.64 36.29 -15.46
C PRO A 184 -15.65 36.34 -16.61
N GLY A 185 -15.41 37.15 -17.64
CA GLY A 185 -16.31 37.30 -18.78
C GLY A 185 -16.48 36.06 -19.66
N ASN A 186 -15.64 35.06 -19.50
CA ASN A 186 -15.69 33.83 -20.30
C ASN A 186 -16.36 32.66 -19.56
N PHE A 187 -16.93 32.88 -18.40
CA PHE A 187 -17.49 31.83 -17.55
C PHE A 187 -18.85 32.25 -16.99
N THR A 188 -19.87 32.15 -17.83
CA THR A 188 -21.23 32.60 -17.50
C THR A 188 -22.08 31.50 -16.86
N GLY A 189 -21.81 30.24 -17.14
CA GLY A 189 -22.53 29.14 -16.50
C GLY A 189 -21.97 27.76 -16.87
N TYR A 190 -21.86 26.91 -15.87
CA TYR A 190 -21.50 25.50 -16.04
C TYR A 190 -22.16 24.65 -14.95
N ALA A 191 -22.32 23.38 -15.24
CA ALA A 191 -22.84 22.38 -14.32
C ALA A 191 -22.09 21.04 -14.51
N LEU A 192 -22.06 20.23 -13.48
CA LEU A 192 -21.56 18.87 -13.54
C LEU A 192 -22.71 17.87 -13.45
N SER A 193 -22.62 16.78 -14.18
CA SER A 193 -23.44 15.59 -13.93
C SER A 193 -23.06 14.89 -12.63
N GLU A 194 -23.83 13.93 -12.20
CA GLU A 194 -23.33 12.94 -11.24
C GLU A 194 -22.08 12.26 -11.79
N PRO A 195 -21.01 12.11 -10.99
CA PRO A 195 -19.79 11.49 -11.45
C PRO A 195 -19.97 9.97 -11.64
N LEU A 196 -19.41 9.46 -12.72
CA LEU A 196 -19.23 8.03 -12.95
C LEU A 196 -17.86 7.57 -12.41
N LEU A 197 -17.63 6.28 -12.37
CA LEU A 197 -16.34 5.74 -11.88
C LEU A 197 -15.12 6.19 -12.70
N LYS A 198 -15.31 6.56 -13.97
CA LYS A 198 -14.21 6.93 -14.90
C LYS A 198 -14.28 8.34 -15.42
N SER A 199 -15.35 9.06 -15.19
CA SER A 199 -15.59 10.36 -15.81
C SER A 199 -16.68 11.15 -15.14
N VAL A 200 -16.72 12.46 -15.47
CA VAL A 200 -17.84 13.34 -15.19
C VAL A 200 -18.14 14.19 -16.44
N ILE A 201 -19.39 14.57 -16.64
CA ILE A 201 -19.77 15.45 -17.75
C ILE A 201 -19.84 16.90 -17.22
N LEU A 202 -19.09 17.77 -17.87
CA LEU A 202 -19.16 19.22 -17.70
C LEU A 202 -20.07 19.78 -18.78
N THR A 203 -21.19 20.36 -18.40
CA THR A 203 -22.10 21.07 -19.29
C THR A 203 -21.86 22.56 -19.16
N VAL A 204 -21.75 23.27 -20.25
CA VAL A 204 -21.40 24.69 -20.28
C VAL A 204 -22.41 25.52 -21.09
N SER A 205 -22.59 26.80 -20.74
CA SER A 205 -23.28 27.77 -21.56
C SER A 205 -22.45 28.19 -22.78
N LYS A 206 -23.08 28.72 -23.82
CA LYS A 206 -22.42 29.12 -25.07
C LYS A 206 -21.27 30.13 -24.89
N ASP A 207 -21.27 30.89 -23.79
CA ASP A 207 -20.23 31.88 -23.49
C ASP A 207 -19.22 31.40 -22.46
N THR A 208 -19.29 30.11 -22.09
CA THR A 208 -18.35 29.46 -21.15
C THR A 208 -17.34 28.64 -21.91
N TYR A 209 -16.09 29.10 -21.99
CA TYR A 209 -14.99 28.45 -22.68
C TYR A 209 -13.65 28.82 -22.04
N GLY A 210 -12.62 28.00 -22.29
CA GLY A 210 -11.30 28.21 -21.75
C GLY A 210 -10.81 27.00 -20.94
N LEU A 211 -9.82 27.25 -20.11
CA LEU A 211 -9.22 26.20 -19.30
C LEU A 211 -9.98 26.03 -17.98
N PHE A 212 -10.24 24.79 -17.62
CA PHE A 212 -10.77 24.41 -16.31
C PHE A 212 -9.78 23.51 -15.59
N TYR A 213 -9.54 23.77 -14.31
CA TYR A 213 -8.96 22.80 -13.40
C TYR A 213 -10.08 21.98 -12.77
N TRP A 214 -9.78 20.72 -12.50
CA TRP A 214 -10.71 19.85 -11.82
C TRP A 214 -10.00 18.98 -10.78
N GLU A 215 -10.75 18.61 -9.77
CA GLU A 215 -10.35 17.66 -8.75
C GLU A 215 -11.51 16.70 -8.49
N ALA A 216 -11.17 15.41 -8.29
CA ALA A 216 -12.12 14.36 -7.96
C ALA A 216 -11.61 13.52 -6.80
N ILE A 217 -12.51 13.14 -5.90
CA ILE A 217 -12.22 12.28 -4.75
C ILE A 217 -13.17 11.09 -4.77
N GLY A 218 -12.65 9.90 -4.44
CA GLY A 218 -13.39 8.65 -4.38
C GLY A 218 -12.59 7.51 -3.78
N TYR A 219 -13.08 6.29 -3.91
CA TYR A 219 -12.44 5.07 -3.43
C TYR A 219 -12.85 3.84 -4.25
#